data_34d3db3c758f131a672959626cfa5ea5
#
_entry.id   34d3db3c758f131a672959626cfa5ea5
#
_cell.length_a   1.000
_cell.length_b   1.000
_cell.length_c   1.000
_cell.angle_alpha   90.00
_cell.angle_beta   90.00
_cell.angle_gamma   90.00
#
_symmetry.space_group_name_H-M   'P 1'
#
loop_
_entity.id
_entity.type
_entity.pdbx_description
1 polymer ?
#
loop_
_entity_poly.entity_id
_entity_poly.type
_entity_poly.pdbx_seq_one_letter_code
_entity_poly.pdbx_strand_id
1 'polypeptide(L)'
;MKRMQLILAMVFALLCVCFSGSFAFADSENASAANANEASCETDAIVGTVKIDGRPLHAGEFDFGVKYANGRDDLLSAKNEADGTIDFGKLSFTVTSLDELAQNGIAEKTTIDGVPAWIVYYLVHEKTSGLSEVGVTPHTDPVSLVVTVKDEGNGALSASFQTANELRFDNTYSTGEPVTMFLAGTKDLQVEEGASLVDIEGKFRFAISTKDIAAPM
;
A
#
# COMPACT_ATOMS: atom_id res chain seq x y z
N MET A 1 12.25 -25.79 1.81
CA MET A 1 11.11 -25.13 1.12
C MET A 1 9.73 -25.56 1.66
N LYS A 2 9.42 -26.80 1.99
CA LYS A 2 8.10 -27.22 2.52
C LYS A 2 7.77 -26.72 3.94
N ARG A 3 8.78 -26.44 4.78
CA ARG A 3 8.56 -25.99 6.17
C ARG A 3 8.19 -24.49 6.28
N MET A 4 8.62 -23.66 5.33
CA MET A 4 8.34 -22.24 5.32
C MET A 4 6.90 -21.90 4.89
N GLN A 5 6.30 -22.71 4.01
CA GLN A 5 4.90 -22.55 3.63
C GLN A 5 3.91 -22.90 4.75
N LEU A 6 4.31 -23.79 5.67
CA LEU A 6 3.44 -24.17 6.79
C LEU A 6 3.34 -23.06 7.85
N ILE A 7 4.42 -22.32 8.07
CA ILE A 7 4.47 -21.21 9.05
C ILE A 7 3.62 -20.04 8.56
N LEU A 8 3.67 -19.71 7.27
CA LEU A 8 2.86 -18.63 6.68
C LEU A 8 1.35 -18.93 6.78
N ALA A 9 0.97 -20.22 6.61
CA ALA A 9 -0.43 -20.63 6.75
C ALA A 9 -0.96 -20.52 8.19
N MET A 10 -0.10 -20.70 9.21
CA MET A 10 -0.50 -20.56 10.62
C MET A 10 -0.70 -19.10 11.04
N VAL A 11 0.13 -18.17 10.58
CA VAL A 11 -0.02 -16.74 10.88
C VAL A 11 -1.30 -16.18 10.26
N PHE A 12 -1.66 -16.62 9.04
CA PHE A 12 -2.91 -16.19 8.38
C PHE A 12 -4.17 -16.79 9.03
N ALA A 13 -4.10 -18.00 9.60
CA ALA A 13 -5.24 -18.62 10.28
C ALA A 13 -5.57 -17.94 11.63
N LEU A 14 -4.59 -17.30 12.27
CA LEU A 14 -4.78 -16.63 13.55
C LEU A 14 -5.41 -15.24 13.39
N LEU A 15 -5.25 -14.58 12.23
CA LEU A 15 -5.85 -13.27 11.95
C LEU A 15 -7.37 -13.30 11.67
N CYS A 16 -7.98 -14.48 11.46
CA CYS A 16 -9.40 -14.62 11.10
C CYS A 16 -10.34 -14.87 12.28
N VAL A 17 -9.89 -14.93 13.53
CA VAL A 17 -10.73 -15.36 14.68
C VAL A 17 -11.27 -14.20 15.53
N CYS A 18 -11.04 -12.95 15.19
CA CYS A 18 -11.57 -11.80 15.96
C CYS A 18 -12.89 -11.22 15.42
N PHE A 19 -13.79 -12.03 14.82
CA PHE A 19 -15.17 -11.60 14.60
C PHE A 19 -16.12 -12.53 15.33
N SER A 20 -16.68 -12.03 16.44
CA SER A 20 -17.67 -12.66 17.29
C SER A 20 -18.97 -12.93 16.55
N GLY A 21 -19.25 -14.19 16.32
CA GLY A 21 -20.56 -14.70 15.91
C GLY A 21 -20.77 -16.08 16.47
N SER A 22 -21.61 -16.20 17.52
CA SER A 22 -21.94 -17.45 18.16
C SER A 22 -22.68 -18.40 17.20
N PHE A 23 -22.08 -19.54 16.88
CA PHE A 23 -22.82 -20.72 16.43
C PHE A 23 -22.34 -21.93 17.23
N ALA A 24 -23.24 -22.47 17.99
CA ALA A 24 -23.07 -23.72 18.71
C ALA A 24 -23.22 -24.89 17.72
N PHE A 25 -22.17 -25.72 17.63
CA PHE A 25 -22.30 -27.12 17.19
C PHE A 25 -21.51 -28.00 18.15
N ALA A 26 -22.21 -29.04 18.58
CA ALA A 26 -21.72 -30.02 19.53
C ALA A 26 -20.81 -31.07 18.89
N ASP A 27 -19.91 -31.59 19.74
CA ASP A 27 -19.16 -32.83 19.66
C ASP A 27 -18.15 -33.08 18.54
N SER A 28 -16.88 -32.87 18.92
CA SER A 28 -15.89 -33.95 18.76
C SER A 28 -14.75 -33.71 19.76
N GLU A 29 -14.61 -34.61 20.71
CA GLU A 29 -13.51 -34.67 21.67
C GLU A 29 -12.19 -34.91 20.92
N ASN A 30 -11.30 -33.99 21.01
CA ASN A 30 -9.83 -33.99 20.98
C ASN A 30 -9.24 -32.77 20.23
N ALA A 31 -9.66 -31.57 20.55
CA ALA A 31 -8.87 -30.38 20.30
C ALA A 31 -8.02 -30.14 21.54
N SER A 32 -6.71 -30.37 21.41
CA SER A 32 -5.71 -29.90 22.36
C SER A 32 -6.06 -28.47 22.77
N ALA A 33 -6.25 -28.25 24.07
CA ALA A 33 -6.60 -26.95 24.63
C ALA A 33 -5.62 -25.89 24.14
N ALA A 34 -6.01 -25.14 23.09
CA ALA A 34 -5.37 -23.88 22.78
C ALA A 34 -5.61 -22.98 23.99
N ASN A 35 -4.52 -22.56 24.62
CA ASN A 35 -4.51 -21.74 25.84
C ASN A 35 -5.40 -20.52 25.66
N ALA A 36 -6.59 -20.55 26.27
CA ALA A 36 -7.56 -19.45 26.25
C ALA A 36 -7.11 -18.21 27.04
N ASN A 37 -5.80 -18.12 27.36
CA ASN A 37 -5.23 -17.09 28.22
C ASN A 37 -3.82 -16.69 27.81
N GLU A 38 -3.45 -16.82 26.53
CA GLU A 38 -2.15 -16.32 26.07
C GLU A 38 -2.18 -14.78 26.00
N ALA A 39 -1.14 -14.15 26.57
CA ALA A 39 -0.97 -12.71 26.50
C ALA A 39 -0.86 -12.25 25.04
N SER A 40 -1.61 -11.23 24.68
CA SER A 40 -1.60 -10.63 23.36
C SER A 40 -1.65 -9.12 23.43
N CYS A 41 -1.12 -8.45 22.41
CA CYS A 41 -1.24 -7.01 22.23
C CYS A 41 -1.30 -6.64 20.76
N GLU A 42 -1.71 -5.40 20.50
CA GLU A 42 -1.66 -4.76 19.18
C GLU A 42 -0.83 -3.49 19.24
N THR A 43 -0.25 -3.11 18.11
CA THR A 43 0.33 -1.77 17.96
C THR A 43 -0.79 -0.72 17.84
N ASP A 44 -0.42 0.55 17.95
CA ASP A 44 -1.22 1.61 17.34
C ASP A 44 -1.33 1.40 15.82
N ALA A 45 -2.25 2.09 15.17
CA ALA A 45 -2.37 2.06 13.72
C ALA A 45 -1.10 2.61 13.06
N ILE A 46 -0.58 1.87 12.07
CA ILE A 46 0.57 2.29 11.29
C ILE A 46 0.05 3.15 10.16
N VAL A 47 0.32 4.46 10.24
CA VAL A 47 -0.18 5.44 9.27
C VAL A 47 1.00 6.12 8.58
N GLY A 48 0.92 6.21 7.26
CA GLY A 48 1.87 6.91 6.41
C GLY A 48 1.21 7.98 5.55
N THR A 49 2.02 8.64 4.73
CA THR A 49 1.55 9.63 3.76
C THR A 49 2.26 9.47 2.42
N VAL A 50 1.54 9.76 1.34
CA VAL A 50 2.12 9.86 -0.01
C VAL A 50 1.77 11.22 -0.62
N LYS A 51 2.69 11.74 -1.42
CA LYS A 51 2.50 12.91 -2.26
C LYS A 51 2.91 12.60 -3.68
N ILE A 52 2.32 13.31 -4.63
CA ILE A 52 2.78 13.33 -6.01
C ILE A 52 2.91 14.79 -6.47
N ASP A 53 4.10 15.14 -6.95
CA ASP A 53 4.34 16.43 -7.57
C ASP A 53 4.02 16.36 -9.07
N GLY A 54 3.52 17.44 -9.64
CA GLY A 54 3.23 17.56 -11.06
C GLY A 54 1.76 17.37 -11.45
N ARG A 55 0.93 16.75 -10.59
CA ARG A 55 -0.53 16.63 -10.78
C ARG A 55 -1.25 16.33 -9.46
N PRO A 56 -2.59 16.42 -9.43
CA PRO A 56 -3.37 15.97 -8.28
C PRO A 56 -3.21 14.48 -8.01
N LEU A 57 -3.26 14.10 -6.71
CA LEU A 57 -3.30 12.73 -6.23
C LEU A 57 -4.73 12.19 -6.30
N HIS A 58 -4.88 10.92 -6.61
CA HIS A 58 -6.17 10.22 -6.58
C HIS A 58 -6.15 9.11 -5.52
N ALA A 59 -7.32 8.86 -4.91
CA ALA A 59 -7.46 7.77 -3.95
C ALA A 59 -7.22 6.41 -4.63
N GLY A 60 -6.49 5.52 -3.94
CA GLY A 60 -6.21 4.16 -4.41
C GLY A 60 -5.21 4.07 -5.56
N GLU A 61 -4.49 5.16 -5.85
CA GLU A 61 -3.56 5.23 -6.97
C GLU A 61 -2.26 4.48 -6.71
N PHE A 62 -1.78 4.50 -5.49
CA PHE A 62 -0.54 3.87 -5.07
C PHE A 62 -0.79 2.72 -4.10
N ASP A 63 -0.06 1.64 -4.28
CA ASP A 63 -0.08 0.46 -3.43
C ASP A 63 1.17 0.41 -2.55
N PHE A 64 0.98 0.07 -1.28
CA PHE A 64 2.06 -0.03 -0.29
C PHE A 64 2.03 -1.37 0.41
N GLY A 65 3.17 -1.76 0.98
CA GLY A 65 3.31 -2.99 1.75
C GLY A 65 4.16 -2.82 2.99
N VAL A 66 3.85 -3.62 4.02
CA VAL A 66 4.68 -3.79 5.21
C VAL A 66 5.17 -5.23 5.23
N LYS A 67 6.46 -5.44 5.31
CA LYS A 67 7.09 -6.77 5.39
C LYS A 67 8.15 -6.82 6.48
N TYR A 68 8.54 -8.02 6.90
CA TYR A 68 9.73 -8.17 7.72
C TYR A 68 10.98 -7.67 6.98
N ALA A 69 11.93 -7.09 7.69
CA ALA A 69 13.14 -6.53 7.08
C ALA A 69 13.94 -7.55 6.27
N ASN A 70 13.91 -8.82 6.67
CA ASN A 70 14.52 -9.95 5.95
C ASN A 70 13.50 -10.79 5.15
N GLY A 71 12.22 -10.38 5.13
CA GLY A 71 11.12 -11.07 4.44
C GLY A 71 10.96 -10.63 2.99
N ARG A 72 10.24 -11.45 2.22
CA ARG A 72 9.91 -11.17 0.82
C ARG A 72 8.45 -10.77 0.65
N ASP A 73 7.57 -11.36 1.46
CA ASP A 73 6.13 -11.23 1.31
C ASP A 73 5.59 -10.14 2.25
N ASP A 74 4.63 -9.37 1.75
CA ASP A 74 3.94 -8.37 2.54
C ASP A 74 3.03 -9.03 3.58
N LEU A 75 3.07 -8.51 4.79
CA LEU A 75 2.20 -8.87 5.90
C LEU A 75 0.92 -8.03 5.91
N LEU A 76 1.09 -6.74 5.60
CA LEU A 76 0.02 -5.77 5.45
C LEU A 76 0.16 -5.08 4.09
N SER A 77 -0.96 -4.69 3.53
CA SER A 77 -1.01 -3.88 2.32
C SER A 77 -2.06 -2.80 2.46
N ALA A 78 -1.77 -1.62 1.92
CA ALA A 78 -2.68 -0.48 1.95
C ALA A 78 -2.61 0.29 0.63
N LYS A 79 -3.65 1.08 0.36
CA LYS A 79 -3.69 2.08 -0.71
C LYS A 79 -3.81 3.46 -0.07
N ASN A 80 -3.42 4.46 -0.82
CA ASN A 80 -3.60 5.84 -0.36
C ASN A 80 -5.06 6.29 -0.46
N GLU A 81 -5.45 7.13 0.47
CA GLU A 81 -6.66 7.95 0.38
C GLU A 81 -6.43 9.19 -0.50
N ALA A 82 -7.50 9.93 -0.81
CA ALA A 82 -7.43 11.13 -1.66
C ALA A 82 -6.57 12.25 -1.07
N ASP A 83 -6.45 12.33 0.25
CA ASP A 83 -5.62 13.29 0.97
C ASP A 83 -4.15 12.86 1.10
N GLY A 84 -3.83 11.66 0.62
CA GLY A 84 -2.51 11.05 0.69
C GLY A 84 -2.27 10.19 1.93
N THR A 85 -3.24 10.05 2.81
CA THR A 85 -3.13 9.15 3.97
C THR A 85 -3.04 7.69 3.52
N ILE A 86 -2.19 6.91 4.19
CA ILE A 86 -2.03 5.47 3.99
C ILE A 86 -2.24 4.82 5.35
N ASP A 87 -3.30 4.03 5.52
CA ASP A 87 -3.59 3.30 6.76
C ASP A 87 -3.36 1.80 6.55
N PHE A 88 -2.30 1.29 7.17
CA PHE A 88 -1.94 -0.14 7.15
C PHE A 88 -2.69 -0.95 8.23
N GLY A 89 -3.39 -0.29 9.14
CA GLY A 89 -3.96 -0.94 10.32
C GLY A 89 -2.91 -1.23 11.40
N LYS A 90 -3.09 -2.33 12.13
CA LYS A 90 -2.30 -2.70 13.30
C LYS A 90 -1.60 -4.02 13.12
N LEU A 91 -0.51 -4.22 13.86
CA LEU A 91 0.16 -5.51 14.02
C LEU A 91 -0.24 -6.11 15.37
N SER A 92 -0.56 -7.40 15.35
CA SER A 92 -0.95 -8.16 16.57
C SER A 92 0.14 -9.17 16.92
N PHE A 93 0.39 -9.33 18.22
CA PHE A 93 1.43 -10.20 18.76
C PHE A 93 0.90 -11.05 19.91
N THR A 94 1.41 -12.29 20.00
CA THR A 94 1.31 -13.16 21.17
C THR A 94 2.71 -13.59 21.58
N VAL A 95 2.89 -14.09 22.81
CA VAL A 95 4.20 -14.59 23.27
C VAL A 95 4.69 -15.71 22.35
N THR A 96 3.80 -16.64 21.99
CA THR A 96 4.14 -17.76 21.09
C THR A 96 4.61 -17.25 19.72
N SER A 97 3.87 -16.30 19.11
CA SER A 97 4.24 -15.74 17.80
C SER A 97 5.59 -15.02 17.86
N LEU A 98 5.85 -14.27 18.93
CA LEU A 98 7.11 -13.55 19.13
C LEU A 98 8.31 -14.51 19.32
N ASP A 99 8.11 -15.58 20.08
CA ASP A 99 9.15 -16.60 20.29
C ASP A 99 9.43 -17.38 18.99
N GLU A 100 8.42 -17.67 18.17
CA GLU A 100 8.61 -18.24 16.83
C GLU A 100 9.38 -17.28 15.92
N LEU A 101 9.07 -15.99 15.92
CA LEU A 101 9.80 -14.97 15.17
C LEU A 101 11.28 -14.90 15.61
N ALA A 102 11.53 -14.97 16.91
CA ALA A 102 12.90 -14.97 17.46
C ALA A 102 13.68 -16.23 17.08
N GLN A 103 13.07 -17.42 17.15
CA GLN A 103 13.67 -18.69 16.71
C GLN A 103 14.02 -18.68 15.21
N ASN A 104 13.24 -17.99 14.41
CA ASN A 104 13.45 -17.84 12.96
C ASN A 104 14.42 -16.68 12.62
N GLY A 105 14.99 -15.98 13.61
CA GLY A 105 15.91 -14.85 13.40
C GLY A 105 15.22 -13.61 12.80
N ILE A 106 13.90 -13.47 12.97
CA ILE A 106 13.10 -12.33 12.50
C ILE A 106 12.97 -11.30 13.62
N ALA A 107 12.82 -11.75 14.85
CA ALA A 107 12.81 -10.90 16.04
C ALA A 107 14.07 -11.10 16.87
N GLU A 108 14.48 -10.05 17.55
CA GLU A 108 15.52 -10.10 18.58
C GLU A 108 14.87 -10.19 19.96
N LYS A 109 15.12 -11.29 20.69
CA LYS A 109 14.68 -11.43 22.08
C LYS A 109 15.70 -10.80 23.00
N THR A 110 15.27 -9.90 23.87
CA THR A 110 16.14 -9.09 24.74
C THR A 110 15.45 -8.82 26.09
N THR A 111 16.05 -7.94 26.88
CA THR A 111 15.49 -7.46 28.14
C THR A 111 15.54 -5.93 28.13
N ILE A 112 14.43 -5.27 28.38
CA ILE A 112 14.32 -3.81 28.46
C ILE A 112 13.72 -3.47 29.84
N ASP A 113 14.38 -2.61 30.59
CA ASP A 113 13.97 -2.20 31.94
C ASP A 113 13.76 -3.40 32.90
N GLY A 114 14.49 -4.50 32.68
CA GLY A 114 14.42 -5.71 33.50
C GLY A 114 13.29 -6.67 33.14
N VAL A 115 12.48 -6.39 32.10
CA VAL A 115 11.43 -7.26 31.59
C VAL A 115 11.77 -7.87 30.24
N PRO A 116 11.29 -9.09 29.92
CA PRO A 116 11.48 -9.68 28.61
C PRO A 116 10.88 -8.80 27.51
N ALA A 117 11.59 -8.70 26.38
CA ALA A 117 11.14 -7.91 25.25
C ALA A 117 11.57 -8.57 23.92
N TRP A 118 10.84 -8.25 22.86
CA TRP A 118 11.16 -8.63 21.49
C TRP A 118 11.21 -7.39 20.62
N ILE A 119 12.23 -7.31 19.76
CA ILE A 119 12.38 -6.24 18.78
C ILE A 119 12.18 -6.86 17.39
N VAL A 120 11.20 -6.37 16.64
CA VAL A 120 10.87 -6.85 15.29
C VAL A 120 11.12 -5.72 14.30
N TYR A 121 11.87 -6.03 13.24
CA TYR A 121 12.24 -5.06 12.22
C TYR A 121 11.39 -5.27 10.97
N TYR A 122 10.77 -4.19 10.49
CA TYR A 122 9.93 -4.16 9.30
C TYR A 122 10.45 -3.14 8.30
N LEU A 123 10.07 -3.33 7.04
CA LEU A 123 10.20 -2.36 5.96
C LEU A 123 8.83 -2.01 5.42
N VAL A 124 8.55 -0.72 5.34
CA VAL A 124 7.37 -0.18 4.65
C VAL A 124 7.82 0.33 3.30
N HIS A 125 7.17 -0.11 2.23
CA HIS A 125 7.60 0.21 0.86
C HIS A 125 6.41 0.47 -0.06
N GLU A 126 6.66 1.24 -1.11
CA GLU A 126 5.74 1.44 -2.23
C GLU A 126 5.92 0.33 -3.27
N LYS A 127 4.82 -0.14 -3.87
CA LYS A 127 4.84 -1.09 -5.00
C LYS A 127 4.98 -0.29 -6.29
N THR A 128 6.16 -0.35 -6.89
CA THR A 128 6.55 0.54 -7.99
C THR A 128 6.25 0.00 -9.39
N SER A 129 5.72 -1.23 -9.49
CA SER A 129 5.45 -1.88 -10.78
C SER A 129 4.45 -1.10 -11.63
N GLY A 130 4.82 -0.78 -12.88
CA GLY A 130 3.96 -0.09 -13.84
C GLY A 130 3.88 1.43 -13.68
N LEU A 131 4.37 2.02 -12.59
CA LEU A 131 4.26 3.46 -12.35
C LEU A 131 5.05 4.30 -13.36
N SER A 132 6.23 3.86 -13.76
CA SER A 132 7.04 4.55 -14.77
C SER A 132 6.41 4.56 -16.16
N GLU A 133 5.58 3.56 -16.48
CA GLU A 133 4.86 3.47 -17.77
C GLU A 133 3.78 4.54 -17.91
N VAL A 134 3.27 5.03 -16.77
CA VAL A 134 2.27 6.10 -16.72
C VAL A 134 2.89 7.46 -16.35
N GLY A 135 4.20 7.61 -16.47
CA GLY A 135 4.92 8.86 -16.23
C GLY A 135 5.16 9.21 -14.77
N VAL A 136 5.01 8.25 -13.85
CA VAL A 136 5.31 8.44 -12.43
C VAL A 136 6.70 7.93 -12.10
N THR A 137 7.51 8.79 -11.49
CA THR A 137 8.75 8.38 -10.82
C THR A 137 8.42 8.10 -9.36
N PRO A 138 8.39 6.82 -8.94
CA PRO A 138 7.97 6.45 -7.60
C PRO A 138 9.06 6.66 -6.56
N HIS A 139 8.66 6.71 -5.29
CA HIS A 139 9.57 6.57 -4.16
C HIS A 139 10.08 5.13 -4.08
N THR A 140 11.40 4.94 -4.12
CA THR A 140 12.00 3.60 -4.20
C THR A 140 12.59 3.10 -2.88
N ASP A 141 12.91 4.01 -1.96
CA ASP A 141 13.59 3.67 -0.72
C ASP A 141 12.59 3.20 0.36
N PRO A 142 12.71 1.96 0.88
CA PRO A 142 11.83 1.52 1.93
C PRO A 142 12.12 2.25 3.25
N VAL A 143 11.08 2.53 4.03
CA VAL A 143 11.19 3.13 5.36
C VAL A 143 11.23 2.04 6.42
N SER A 144 12.22 2.11 7.32
CA SER A 144 12.35 1.17 8.43
C SER A 144 11.32 1.47 9.53
N LEU A 145 10.63 0.43 9.98
CA LEU A 145 9.72 0.42 11.11
C LEU A 145 10.21 -0.61 12.12
N VAL A 146 10.42 -0.19 13.36
CA VAL A 146 10.87 -1.07 14.46
C VAL A 146 9.76 -1.18 15.48
N VAL A 147 9.31 -2.39 15.75
CA VAL A 147 8.30 -2.68 16.77
C VAL A 147 8.99 -3.31 17.98
N THR A 148 8.76 -2.73 19.15
CA THR A 148 9.19 -3.28 20.43
C THR A 148 7.97 -3.79 21.19
N VAL A 149 7.98 -5.06 21.55
CA VAL A 149 6.94 -5.68 22.38
C VAL A 149 7.58 -6.06 23.70
N LYS A 150 6.97 -5.64 24.82
CA LYS A 150 7.43 -5.94 26.20
C LYS A 150 6.42 -6.85 26.88
N ASP A 151 6.92 -7.79 27.68
CA ASP A 151 6.11 -8.57 28.62
C ASP A 151 6.00 -7.77 29.93
N GLU A 152 4.84 -7.16 30.15
CA GLU A 152 4.57 -6.37 31.36
C GLU A 152 4.31 -7.24 32.61
N GLY A 153 4.35 -8.57 32.46
CA GLY A 153 3.96 -9.53 33.49
C GLY A 153 2.45 -9.69 33.61
N ASN A 154 2.01 -10.60 34.45
CA ASN A 154 0.60 -10.90 34.71
C ASN A 154 -0.22 -11.24 33.46
N GLY A 155 0.40 -11.75 32.41
CA GLY A 155 -0.25 -12.08 31.14
C GLY A 155 -0.58 -10.87 30.27
N ALA A 156 0.10 -9.75 30.47
CA ALA A 156 -0.04 -8.55 29.63
C ALA A 156 1.20 -8.33 28.76
N LEU A 157 0.98 -7.97 27.52
CA LEU A 157 1.99 -7.47 26.58
C LEU A 157 1.70 -5.99 26.25
N SER A 158 2.73 -5.23 25.97
CA SER A 158 2.61 -3.89 25.38
C SER A 158 3.43 -3.81 24.09
N ALA A 159 2.92 -3.14 23.07
CA ALA A 159 3.62 -2.91 21.83
C ALA A 159 3.75 -1.42 21.56
N SER A 160 4.94 -1.02 21.12
CA SER A 160 5.22 0.31 20.62
C SER A 160 6.05 0.23 19.35
N PHE A 161 5.94 1.21 18.46
CA PHE A 161 6.79 1.25 17.29
C PHE A 161 7.50 2.59 17.13
N GLN A 162 8.60 2.55 16.42
CA GLN A 162 9.38 3.70 16.02
C GLN A 162 9.70 3.58 14.53
N THR A 163 9.65 4.68 13.83
CA THR A 163 10.13 4.80 12.46
C THR A 163 11.44 5.58 12.48
N ALA A 164 12.38 5.18 11.62
CA ALA A 164 13.64 5.92 11.46
C ALA A 164 13.37 7.33 10.90
N ASN A 165 12.34 7.46 10.07
CA ASN A 165 11.81 8.70 9.50
C ASN A 165 10.28 8.63 9.51
N GLU A 166 9.62 9.74 9.19
CA GLU A 166 8.18 9.70 8.89
C GLU A 166 7.91 8.68 7.77
N LEU A 167 6.80 7.95 7.87
CA LEU A 167 6.33 7.07 6.80
C LEU A 167 5.78 7.94 5.67
N ARG A 168 6.69 8.46 4.86
CA ARG A 168 6.39 9.39 3.79
C ARG A 168 6.99 8.92 2.48
N PHE A 169 6.17 8.97 1.44
CA PHE A 169 6.50 8.59 0.08
C PHE A 169 6.29 9.80 -0.84
N ASP A 170 7.33 10.24 -1.52
CA ASP A 170 7.28 11.38 -2.41
C ASP A 170 7.47 10.89 -3.86
N ASN A 171 6.42 10.99 -4.66
CA ASN A 171 6.38 10.63 -6.07
C ASN A 171 6.42 11.88 -6.94
N THR A 172 6.88 11.73 -8.18
CA THR A 172 6.88 12.83 -9.16
C THR A 172 6.21 12.36 -10.44
N TYR A 173 5.30 13.15 -10.95
CA TYR A 173 4.70 12.94 -12.27
C TYR A 173 5.32 13.88 -13.27
N SER A 174 5.73 13.32 -14.40
CA SER A 174 6.15 14.11 -15.57
C SER A 174 5.48 13.55 -16.82
N THR A 175 4.90 14.45 -17.61
CA THR A 175 4.57 14.10 -19.00
C THR A 175 5.87 14.00 -19.78
N GLY A 176 5.98 12.96 -20.61
CA GLY A 176 7.08 12.89 -21.59
C GLY A 176 7.13 14.13 -22.50
N GLU A 177 8.05 14.10 -23.45
CA GLU A 177 8.20 15.18 -24.44
C GLU A 177 6.84 15.54 -25.09
N PRO A 178 6.56 16.83 -25.30
CA PRO A 178 5.31 17.26 -25.92
C PRO A 178 5.11 16.57 -27.26
N VAL A 179 3.96 15.93 -27.45
CA VAL A 179 3.61 15.34 -28.73
C VAL A 179 3.01 16.43 -29.61
N THR A 180 3.66 16.68 -30.74
CA THR A 180 3.14 17.58 -31.75
C THR A 180 2.23 16.79 -32.69
N MET A 181 0.96 17.16 -32.75
CA MET A 181 -0.01 16.57 -33.66
C MET A 181 -0.32 17.58 -34.77
N PHE A 182 -0.18 17.15 -36.01
CA PHE A 182 -0.58 17.93 -37.17
C PHE A 182 -2.00 17.56 -37.55
N LEU A 183 -2.89 18.56 -37.61
CA LEU A 183 -4.24 18.42 -38.07
C LEU A 183 -4.35 19.05 -39.47
N ALA A 184 -4.76 18.28 -40.43
CA ALA A 184 -5.00 18.74 -41.79
C ALA A 184 -6.46 18.47 -42.15
N GLY A 185 -7.04 19.41 -42.86
CA GLY A 185 -8.40 19.26 -43.35
C GLY A 185 -8.53 19.95 -44.71
N THR A 186 -9.43 19.44 -45.53
CA THR A 186 -9.78 20.03 -46.83
C THR A 186 -11.22 20.53 -46.77
N LYS A 187 -11.46 21.70 -47.29
CA LYS A 187 -12.83 22.20 -47.52
C LYS A 187 -13.11 22.21 -49.02
N ASP A 188 -14.06 21.44 -49.46
CA ASP A 188 -14.57 21.49 -50.83
C ASP A 188 -15.65 22.55 -50.94
N LEU A 189 -15.53 23.40 -51.94
CA LEU A 189 -16.51 24.41 -52.27
C LEU A 189 -17.24 23.98 -53.55
N GLN A 190 -18.51 23.76 -53.41
CA GLN A 190 -19.36 23.53 -54.58
C GLN A 190 -19.95 24.87 -55.02
N VAL A 191 -19.76 25.22 -56.27
CA VAL A 191 -20.34 26.40 -56.90
C VAL A 191 -21.35 25.97 -57.95
N GLU A 192 -22.43 26.73 -58.09
CA GLU A 192 -23.41 26.49 -59.14
C GLU A 192 -22.81 26.73 -60.52
N GLU A 193 -23.34 26.04 -61.53
CA GLU A 193 -22.89 26.16 -62.92
C GLU A 193 -23.03 27.61 -63.40
N GLY A 194 -21.92 28.21 -63.86
CA GLY A 194 -21.84 29.60 -64.30
C GLY A 194 -21.46 30.62 -63.22
N ALA A 195 -21.29 30.20 -61.95
CA ALA A 195 -20.78 31.07 -60.94
C ALA A 195 -19.23 31.13 -60.95
N SER A 196 -18.69 32.33 -60.76
CA SER A 196 -17.25 32.54 -60.64
C SER A 196 -16.78 32.26 -59.22
N LEU A 197 -15.71 31.47 -59.07
CA LEU A 197 -14.98 31.35 -57.80
C LEU A 197 -14.41 32.71 -57.42
N VAL A 198 -14.97 33.34 -56.41
CA VAL A 198 -14.38 34.53 -55.79
C VAL A 198 -13.22 34.11 -54.87
N ASP A 199 -12.32 35.04 -54.64
CA ASP A 199 -11.27 34.85 -53.69
C ASP A 199 -11.84 34.48 -52.31
N ILE A 200 -11.54 33.27 -51.85
CA ILE A 200 -12.02 32.71 -50.59
C ILE A 200 -10.95 32.69 -49.51
N GLU A 201 -9.77 33.22 -49.79
CA GLU A 201 -8.67 33.28 -48.84
C GLU A 201 -9.11 34.06 -47.58
N GLY A 202 -8.90 33.44 -46.42
CA GLY A 202 -9.28 34.01 -45.15
C GLY A 202 -10.79 34.13 -44.84
N LYS A 203 -11.68 33.66 -45.75
CA LYS A 203 -13.14 33.73 -45.54
C LYS A 203 -13.68 32.67 -44.61
N PHE A 204 -12.95 31.57 -44.40
CA PHE A 204 -13.38 30.46 -43.57
C PHE A 204 -12.52 30.37 -42.30
N ARG A 205 -13.19 30.22 -41.17
CA ARG A 205 -12.56 29.94 -39.87
C ARG A 205 -12.90 28.53 -39.46
N PHE A 206 -11.89 27.80 -39.00
CA PHE A 206 -12.05 26.48 -38.43
C PHE A 206 -11.76 26.56 -36.94
N ALA A 207 -12.55 25.90 -36.12
CA ALA A 207 -12.33 25.78 -34.70
C ALA A 207 -12.20 24.29 -34.34
N ILE A 208 -11.23 23.98 -33.49
CA ILE A 208 -11.11 22.68 -32.86
C ILE A 208 -11.58 22.85 -31.44
N SER A 209 -12.57 22.07 -31.05
CA SER A 209 -13.04 22.02 -29.66
C SER A 209 -12.86 20.61 -29.14
N THR A 210 -12.45 20.49 -27.88
CA THR A 210 -12.46 19.24 -27.16
C THR A 210 -13.89 18.98 -26.70
N LYS A 211 -14.41 17.83 -27.08
CA LYS A 211 -15.66 17.32 -26.51
C LYS A 211 -15.28 16.18 -25.58
N ASP A 212 -15.51 16.38 -24.28
CA ASP A 212 -15.34 15.37 -23.24
C ASP A 212 -13.97 14.64 -23.30
N ILE A 213 -12.88 15.39 -23.14
CA ILE A 213 -11.63 14.75 -22.75
C ILE A 213 -11.80 14.43 -21.26
N ALA A 214 -12.15 13.17 -20.96
CA ALA A 214 -11.89 12.63 -19.65
C ALA A 214 -10.41 12.84 -19.36
N ALA A 215 -10.09 13.43 -18.20
CA ALA A 215 -8.72 13.56 -17.77
C ALA A 215 -8.06 12.16 -17.87
N PRO A 216 -6.85 12.04 -18.39
CA PRO A 216 -6.14 10.78 -18.38
C PRO A 216 -6.12 10.27 -16.94
N MET A 217 -6.57 9.03 -16.76
CA MET A 217 -6.50 8.32 -15.49
C MET A 217 -5.04 8.02 -15.18
#